data_994eb0af5b2a56cdc07d21c5a30dc79a
#
_entry.id   994eb0af5b2a56cdc07d21c5a30dc79a
#
_cell.length_a   1.000
_cell.length_b   1.000
_cell.length_c   1.000
_cell.angle_alpha   90.00
_cell.angle_beta   90.00
_cell.angle_gamma   90.00
#
_symmetry.space_group_name_H-M   'P 1'
#
loop_
_entity.id
_entity.type
_entity.pdbx_description
1 polymer ?
#
loop_
_entity_poly.entity_id
_entity_poly.type
_entity_poly.pdbx_seq_one_letter_code
_entity_poly.pdbx_strand_id
1 'polypeptide(L)'
;MKVTKRYTSRQIRDIANSVWSNLHPAPMMFGISPLYEMISSYPIRTAEIDGLTFQSATDFLTSETGQVIPMPGEGDQPLAGFLFIQRYRKAFYGCILVEQRDSVVRRRFSAAHELGHYLLHFLPALEFRSSNIDLILAEGLTYPKESMEDLPIGKLAMIEAPNQDVHFNFIGNELVEREANQFAAELLVPEGTCKLMYQSFSQKYGTKRQILTKRLATEFLVSAEAMKWRLAALKLQGS
;
A
#
# COMPACT_ATOMS: atom_id res chain seq x y z
N MET A 1 -11.33 -0.94 21.94
CA MET A 1 -11.25 -2.39 21.69
C MET A 1 -10.26 -2.59 20.57
N LYS A 2 -9.08 -3.14 20.86
CA LYS A 2 -8.04 -3.38 19.84
C LYS A 2 -8.48 -4.52 18.93
N VAL A 3 -8.93 -4.21 17.71
CA VAL A 3 -9.13 -5.24 16.68
C VAL A 3 -7.79 -5.46 16.01
N THR A 4 -6.93 -6.24 16.63
CA THR A 4 -5.71 -6.72 16.01
C THR A 4 -5.95 -8.14 15.52
N LYS A 5 -6.70 -8.28 14.42
CA LYS A 5 -6.68 -9.53 13.68
C LYS A 5 -5.32 -9.62 13.01
N ARG A 6 -4.49 -10.47 13.51
CA ARG A 6 -3.17 -10.74 12.92
C ARG A 6 -3.34 -11.63 11.69
N TYR A 7 -2.87 -11.16 10.54
CA TYR A 7 -2.88 -11.95 9.31
C TYR A 7 -1.61 -12.80 9.21
N THR A 8 -1.78 -14.04 8.79
CA THR A 8 -0.66 -14.88 8.36
C THR A 8 -0.22 -14.48 6.96
N SER A 9 1.03 -14.72 6.60
CA SER A 9 1.55 -14.46 5.25
C SER A 9 0.72 -15.14 4.16
N ARG A 10 0.14 -16.32 4.44
CA ARG A 10 -0.77 -17.01 3.53
C ARG A 10 -2.06 -16.24 3.32
N GLN A 11 -2.70 -15.76 4.38
CA GLN A 11 -3.94 -14.97 4.29
C GLN A 11 -3.73 -13.67 3.51
N ILE A 12 -2.61 -12.97 3.76
CA ILE A 12 -2.26 -11.75 3.02
C ILE A 12 -2.12 -12.06 1.52
N ARG A 13 -1.42 -13.14 1.18
CA ARG A 13 -1.28 -13.61 -0.21
C ARG A 13 -2.63 -13.98 -0.84
N ASP A 14 -3.48 -14.69 -0.12
CA ASP A 14 -4.80 -15.09 -0.61
C ASP A 14 -5.67 -13.85 -0.89
N ILE A 15 -5.60 -12.81 -0.05
CA ILE A 15 -6.28 -11.53 -0.27
C ILE A 15 -5.69 -10.80 -1.49
N ALA A 16 -4.36 -10.72 -1.61
CA ALA A 16 -3.73 -10.13 -2.79
C ALA A 16 -4.11 -10.87 -4.09
N ASN A 17 -4.16 -12.20 -4.06
CA ASN A 17 -4.60 -13.01 -5.20
C ASN A 17 -6.08 -12.78 -5.54
N SER A 18 -6.95 -12.55 -4.54
CA SER A 18 -8.36 -12.25 -4.80
C SER A 18 -8.53 -10.91 -5.52
N VAL A 19 -7.70 -9.91 -5.22
CA VAL A 19 -7.68 -8.63 -5.95
C VAL A 19 -7.36 -8.85 -7.44
N TRP A 20 -6.39 -9.72 -7.73
CA TRP A 20 -6.07 -10.12 -9.10
C TRP A 20 -7.23 -10.82 -9.80
N SER A 21 -7.89 -11.74 -9.11
CA SER A 21 -9.00 -12.52 -9.66
C SER A 21 -10.23 -11.68 -9.99
N ASN A 22 -10.43 -10.57 -9.29
CA ASN A 22 -11.56 -9.65 -9.52
C ASN A 22 -11.43 -8.85 -10.82
N LEU A 23 -10.23 -8.69 -11.37
CA LEU A 23 -10.04 -7.89 -12.56
C LEU A 23 -10.34 -8.60 -13.86
N HIS A 24 -9.85 -9.81 -14.08
CA HIS A 24 -10.12 -10.61 -15.28
C HIS A 24 -9.59 -12.05 -15.14
N PRO A 25 -10.24 -13.03 -15.81
CA PRO A 25 -9.72 -14.40 -15.90
C PRO A 25 -8.50 -14.53 -16.81
N ALA A 26 -7.96 -13.45 -17.38
CA ALA A 26 -6.83 -13.53 -18.30
C ALA A 26 -5.52 -13.77 -17.53
N PRO A 27 -4.71 -14.77 -17.96
CA PRO A 27 -3.40 -14.98 -17.37
C PRO A 27 -2.54 -13.73 -17.57
N MET A 28 -1.83 -13.32 -16.50
CA MET A 28 -0.84 -12.27 -16.60
C MET A 28 0.24 -12.69 -17.60
N MET A 29 0.27 -12.06 -18.75
CA MET A 29 1.32 -12.32 -19.75
C MET A 29 2.63 -11.58 -19.44
N PHE A 30 2.58 -10.54 -18.56
CA PHE A 30 3.73 -9.67 -18.23
C PHE A 30 3.68 -9.27 -16.74
N GLY A 31 4.85 -9.02 -16.15
CA GLY A 31 5.02 -8.85 -14.70
C GLY A 31 4.37 -7.61 -14.09
N ILE A 32 3.95 -6.61 -14.87
CA ILE A 32 3.42 -5.35 -14.32
C ILE A 32 1.95 -5.52 -13.93
N SER A 33 1.66 -5.32 -12.64
CA SER A 33 0.29 -5.29 -12.13
C SER A 33 -0.45 -4.03 -12.60
N PRO A 34 -1.70 -4.14 -13.08
CA PRO A 34 -2.55 -2.98 -13.40
C PRO A 34 -3.14 -2.36 -12.12
N LEU A 35 -2.27 -1.86 -11.25
CA LEU A 35 -2.59 -1.47 -9.88
C LEU A 35 -3.76 -0.48 -9.79
N TYR A 36 -3.79 0.55 -10.62
CA TYR A 36 -4.84 1.57 -10.54
C TYR A 36 -6.21 1.04 -10.99
N GLU A 37 -6.24 0.09 -11.92
CA GLU A 37 -7.47 -0.64 -12.26
C GLU A 37 -7.94 -1.50 -11.09
N MET A 38 -7.00 -2.18 -10.41
CA MET A 38 -7.28 -2.94 -9.19
C MET A 38 -7.90 -2.06 -8.11
N ILE A 39 -7.33 -0.89 -7.86
CA ILE A 39 -7.84 0.07 -6.87
C ILE A 39 -9.24 0.56 -7.28
N SER A 40 -9.47 0.85 -8.56
CA SER A 40 -10.76 1.34 -9.06
C SER A 40 -11.90 0.32 -8.99
N SER A 41 -11.59 -0.96 -8.76
CA SER A 41 -12.63 -1.98 -8.47
C SER A 41 -13.26 -1.84 -7.07
N TYR A 42 -12.69 -0.99 -6.23
CA TYR A 42 -13.20 -0.61 -4.92
C TYR A 42 -13.75 0.83 -4.97
N PRO A 43 -14.56 1.26 -3.98
CA PRO A 43 -15.03 2.65 -3.91
C PRO A 43 -13.90 3.58 -3.42
N ILE A 44 -12.76 3.55 -4.12
CA ILE A 44 -11.54 4.30 -3.82
C ILE A 44 -11.13 5.11 -5.05
N ARG A 45 -10.96 6.41 -4.84
CA ARG A 45 -10.32 7.31 -5.81
C ARG A 45 -8.83 7.40 -5.53
N THR A 46 -8.02 7.56 -6.56
CA THR A 46 -6.59 7.84 -6.45
C THR A 46 -6.27 9.23 -6.99
N ALA A 47 -5.34 9.94 -6.36
CA ALA A 47 -4.79 11.19 -6.86
C ALA A 47 -3.29 11.31 -6.54
N GLU A 48 -2.58 12.05 -7.39
CA GLU A 48 -1.17 12.38 -7.19
C GLU A 48 -1.08 13.85 -6.75
N ILE A 49 -0.40 14.10 -5.64
CA ILE A 49 -0.27 15.43 -5.04
C ILE A 49 1.20 15.85 -5.07
N ASP A 50 1.45 17.02 -5.62
CA ASP A 50 2.80 17.61 -5.62
C ASP A 50 3.15 18.16 -4.23
N GLY A 51 4.18 17.59 -3.60
CA GLY A 51 4.56 17.92 -2.23
C GLY A 51 3.54 17.43 -1.20
N LEU A 52 3.24 16.13 -1.22
CA LEU A 52 2.27 15.53 -0.32
C LEU A 52 2.71 15.63 1.13
N THR A 53 1.87 16.28 1.93
CA THR A 53 1.96 16.42 3.40
C THR A 53 0.59 16.20 4.01
N PHE A 54 0.47 16.14 5.33
CA PHE A 54 -0.86 16.11 5.95
C PHE A 54 -1.68 17.37 5.62
N GLN A 55 -1.03 18.54 5.53
CA GLN A 55 -1.71 19.78 5.18
C GLN A 55 -2.23 19.71 3.72
N SER A 56 -1.37 19.42 2.75
CA SER A 56 -1.78 19.36 1.34
C SER A 56 -2.83 18.27 1.07
N ALA A 57 -2.76 17.13 1.78
CA ALA A 57 -3.79 16.10 1.73
C ALA A 57 -5.13 16.62 2.25
N THR A 58 -5.13 17.30 3.40
CA THR A 58 -6.33 17.88 4.01
C THR A 58 -6.95 18.96 3.11
N ASP A 59 -6.13 19.83 2.54
CA ASP A 59 -6.58 20.91 1.64
C ASP A 59 -7.22 20.33 0.38
N PHE A 60 -6.58 19.33 -0.24
CA PHE A 60 -7.12 18.63 -1.39
C PHE A 60 -8.47 17.96 -1.06
N LEU A 61 -8.54 17.20 0.02
CA LEU A 61 -9.77 16.48 0.41
C LEU A 61 -10.89 17.47 0.80
N THR A 62 -10.57 18.58 1.45
CA THR A 62 -11.51 19.64 1.77
C THR A 62 -12.08 20.26 0.49
N SER A 63 -11.24 20.52 -0.51
CA SER A 63 -11.69 21.07 -1.81
C SER A 63 -12.56 20.08 -2.58
N GLU A 64 -12.26 18.78 -2.55
CA GLU A 64 -13.02 17.75 -3.26
C GLU A 64 -14.37 17.41 -2.57
N THR A 65 -14.41 17.46 -1.27
CA THR A 65 -15.60 17.05 -0.49
C THR A 65 -16.50 18.23 -0.09
N GLY A 66 -15.96 19.46 -0.09
CA GLY A 66 -16.61 20.64 0.46
C GLY A 66 -16.76 20.60 2.00
N GLN A 67 -16.09 19.66 2.67
CA GLN A 67 -16.15 19.49 4.12
C GLN A 67 -14.76 19.73 4.72
N VAL A 68 -14.71 20.38 5.87
CA VAL A 68 -13.45 20.54 6.61
C VAL A 68 -12.99 19.18 7.12
N ILE A 69 -11.86 18.72 6.61
CA ILE A 69 -11.26 17.46 7.04
C ILE A 69 -10.27 17.78 8.17
N PRO A 70 -10.41 17.15 9.35
CA PRO A 70 -9.44 17.34 10.42
C PRO A 70 -8.08 16.79 10.03
N MET A 71 -7.02 17.56 10.32
CA MET A 71 -5.65 17.16 10.01
C MET A 71 -5.18 16.07 11.00
N PRO A 72 -4.72 14.92 10.51
CA PRO A 72 -4.39 13.78 11.37
C PRO A 72 -2.99 13.85 11.99
N GLY A 73 -2.16 14.80 11.62
CA GLY A 73 -0.76 14.87 12.06
C GLY A 73 -0.13 16.26 11.97
N GLU A 74 1.20 16.34 12.07
CA GLU A 74 1.93 17.57 11.85
C GLU A 74 1.84 17.99 10.38
N GLY A 75 1.34 19.21 10.12
CA GLY A 75 0.97 19.68 8.79
C GLY A 75 2.05 19.54 7.73
N ASP A 76 3.29 19.81 8.10
CA ASP A 76 4.43 19.87 7.17
C ASP A 76 5.15 18.53 6.97
N GLN A 77 4.73 17.47 7.66
CA GLN A 77 5.39 16.18 7.55
C GLN A 77 5.21 15.60 6.14
N PRO A 78 6.31 15.33 5.42
CA PRO A 78 6.24 14.74 4.08
C PRO A 78 5.68 13.30 4.12
N LEU A 79 4.79 12.99 3.19
CA LEU A 79 4.17 11.69 3.05
C LEU A 79 4.49 11.09 1.68
N ALA A 80 4.72 9.79 1.63
CA ALA A 80 4.83 9.03 0.38
C ALA A 80 3.46 8.56 -0.11
N GLY A 81 2.53 8.30 0.80
CA GLY A 81 1.16 7.89 0.56
C GLY A 81 0.25 8.37 1.68
N PHE A 82 -1.05 8.39 1.40
CA PHE A 82 -2.07 8.76 2.36
C PHE A 82 -3.39 8.10 2.00
N LEU A 83 -3.98 7.39 2.95
CA LEU A 83 -5.30 6.79 2.82
C LEU A 83 -6.30 7.60 3.65
N PHE A 84 -7.33 8.10 3.01
CA PHE A 84 -8.47 8.73 3.63
C PHE A 84 -9.73 7.94 3.34
N ILE A 85 -10.59 7.71 4.35
CA ILE A 85 -11.85 7.01 4.19
C ILE A 85 -12.93 7.77 4.94
N GLN A 86 -14.02 8.04 4.25
CA GLN A 86 -15.16 8.74 4.80
C GLN A 86 -16.45 7.97 4.53
N ARG A 87 -17.34 7.97 5.53
CA ARG A 87 -18.69 7.52 5.34
C ARG A 87 -19.53 8.63 4.71
N TYR A 88 -20.18 8.30 3.60
CA TYR A 88 -21.21 9.18 3.02
C TYR A 88 -22.51 8.39 2.89
N ARG A 89 -23.54 8.83 3.62
CA ARG A 89 -24.82 8.12 3.73
C ARG A 89 -24.62 6.70 4.29
N LYS A 90 -24.88 5.66 3.47
CA LYS A 90 -24.76 4.24 3.85
C LYS A 90 -23.51 3.56 3.26
N ALA A 91 -22.67 4.29 2.56
CA ALA A 91 -21.49 3.76 1.87
C ALA A 91 -20.22 4.43 2.39
N PHE A 92 -19.08 3.73 2.24
CA PHE A 92 -17.76 4.27 2.51
C PHE A 92 -17.06 4.54 1.20
N TYR A 93 -16.39 5.68 1.13
CA TYR A 93 -15.58 6.10 0.01
C TYR A 93 -14.17 6.38 0.49
N GLY A 94 -13.20 5.84 -0.22
CA GLY A 94 -11.79 6.04 0.05
C GLY A 94 -11.13 7.00 -0.94
N CYS A 95 -10.03 7.61 -0.50
CA CYS A 95 -9.11 8.32 -1.37
C CYS A 95 -7.69 7.91 -1.01
N ILE A 96 -6.93 7.44 -2.00
CA ILE A 96 -5.51 7.19 -1.88
C ILE A 96 -4.77 8.32 -2.58
N LEU A 97 -3.98 9.07 -1.82
CA LEU A 97 -3.11 10.12 -2.33
C LEU A 97 -1.67 9.61 -2.34
N VAL A 98 -0.89 9.93 -3.37
CA VAL A 98 0.53 9.59 -3.45
C VAL A 98 1.36 10.81 -3.85
N GLU A 99 2.62 10.85 -3.39
CA GLU A 99 3.53 11.94 -3.74
C GLU A 99 3.88 11.92 -5.22
N GLN A 100 3.54 12.98 -5.95
CA GLN A 100 3.72 13.11 -7.39
C GLN A 100 5.20 13.12 -7.80
N ARG A 101 6.08 13.71 -6.97
CA ARG A 101 7.53 13.80 -7.24
C ARG A 101 8.26 12.50 -7.09
N ASP A 102 7.64 11.52 -6.45
CA ASP A 102 8.23 10.19 -6.29
C ASP A 102 8.34 9.46 -7.63
N SER A 103 9.33 8.58 -7.73
CA SER A 103 9.46 7.69 -8.89
C SER A 103 8.21 6.83 -9.07
N VAL A 104 7.93 6.42 -10.29
CA VAL A 104 6.76 5.56 -10.62
C VAL A 104 6.75 4.31 -9.74
N VAL A 105 7.90 3.66 -9.53
CA VAL A 105 7.99 2.45 -8.71
C VAL A 105 7.62 2.73 -7.26
N ARG A 106 7.97 3.90 -6.73
CA ARG A 106 7.64 4.30 -5.37
C ARG A 106 6.16 4.66 -5.24
N ARG A 107 5.61 5.47 -6.15
CA ARG A 107 4.17 5.78 -6.18
C ARG A 107 3.31 4.53 -6.23
N ARG A 108 3.70 3.56 -7.07
CA ARG A 108 3.02 2.26 -7.14
C ARG A 108 3.08 1.49 -5.83
N PHE A 109 4.24 1.47 -5.17
CA PHE A 109 4.39 0.82 -3.87
C PHE A 109 3.52 1.49 -2.82
N SER A 110 3.55 2.82 -2.72
CA SER A 110 2.72 3.58 -1.79
C SER A 110 1.23 3.33 -2.02
N ALA A 111 0.76 3.41 -3.26
CA ALA A 111 -0.65 3.13 -3.57
C ALA A 111 -1.07 1.68 -3.23
N ALA A 112 -0.21 0.69 -3.48
CA ALA A 112 -0.48 -0.70 -3.12
C ALA A 112 -0.47 -0.92 -1.60
N HIS A 113 0.38 -0.20 -0.87
CA HIS A 113 0.45 -0.20 0.59
C HIS A 113 -0.85 0.35 1.21
N GLU A 114 -1.31 1.51 0.73
CA GLU A 114 -2.58 2.11 1.18
C GLU A 114 -3.79 1.22 0.86
N LEU A 115 -3.79 0.54 -0.29
CA LEU A 115 -4.79 -0.47 -0.59
C LEU A 115 -4.72 -1.65 0.41
N GLY A 116 -3.52 -2.02 0.86
CA GLY A 116 -3.31 -3.01 1.91
C GLY A 116 -3.98 -2.61 3.22
N HIS A 117 -3.82 -1.37 3.66
CA HIS A 117 -4.53 -0.86 4.84
C HIS A 117 -6.05 -0.91 4.66
N TYR A 118 -6.54 -0.52 3.49
CA TYR A 118 -7.97 -0.59 3.19
C TYR A 118 -8.52 -2.01 3.32
N LEU A 119 -7.88 -2.99 2.70
CA LEU A 119 -8.39 -4.37 2.61
C LEU A 119 -8.15 -5.19 3.88
N LEU A 120 -7.00 -5.02 4.54
CA LEU A 120 -6.62 -5.83 5.69
C LEU A 120 -7.13 -5.26 7.00
N HIS A 121 -7.18 -3.93 7.13
CA HIS A 121 -7.41 -3.31 8.43
C HIS A 121 -8.74 -2.58 8.48
N PHE A 122 -9.11 -1.88 7.41
CA PHE A 122 -10.30 -1.06 7.39
C PHE A 122 -11.58 -1.87 7.09
N LEU A 123 -11.65 -2.57 5.97
CA LEU A 123 -12.85 -3.34 5.60
C LEU A 123 -13.29 -4.34 6.68
N PRO A 124 -12.39 -5.12 7.28
CA PRO A 124 -12.78 -6.01 8.36
C PRO A 124 -13.27 -5.29 9.62
N ALA A 125 -12.74 -4.09 9.90
CA ALA A 125 -13.22 -3.29 11.03
C ALA A 125 -14.64 -2.77 10.81
N LEU A 126 -15.06 -2.52 9.56
CA LEU A 126 -16.42 -2.12 9.22
C LEU A 126 -17.43 -3.25 9.42
N GLU A 127 -17.06 -4.49 9.08
CA GLU A 127 -17.94 -5.66 9.23
C GLU A 127 -18.33 -5.91 10.71
N PHE A 128 -17.46 -5.50 11.66
CA PHE A 128 -17.68 -5.65 13.09
C PHE A 128 -18.39 -4.48 13.77
N ARG A 129 -18.57 -3.35 13.08
CA ARG A 129 -19.19 -2.16 13.66
C ARG A 129 -20.57 -1.92 13.05
N SER A 130 -21.61 -2.15 13.86
CA SER A 130 -22.98 -1.78 13.50
C SER A 130 -23.12 -0.26 13.28
N SER A 131 -23.66 0.09 12.20
CA SER A 131 -24.42 1.18 11.60
C SER A 131 -24.39 2.63 12.13
N ASN A 132 -23.78 3.01 13.24
CA ASN A 132 -23.97 4.32 13.86
C ASN A 132 -22.70 5.16 14.10
N ILE A 133 -21.61 4.90 13.41
CA ILE A 133 -20.37 5.67 13.60
C ILE A 133 -20.03 6.40 12.31
N ASP A 134 -20.01 7.72 12.36
CA ASP A 134 -19.35 8.55 11.34
C ASP A 134 -17.84 8.33 11.51
N LEU A 135 -17.32 7.36 10.79
CA LEU A 135 -15.90 7.03 10.80
C LEU A 135 -15.21 7.80 9.69
N ILE A 136 -14.36 8.73 10.09
CA ILE A 136 -13.33 9.29 9.22
C ILE A 136 -12.04 8.58 9.60
N LEU A 137 -11.37 7.96 8.63
CA LEU A 137 -10.08 7.33 8.83
C LEU A 137 -9.08 7.97 7.88
N ALA A 138 -7.97 8.42 8.46
CA ALA A 138 -6.86 8.93 7.70
C ALA A 138 -5.57 8.27 8.19
N GLU A 139 -4.73 7.85 7.27
CA GLU A 139 -3.45 7.22 7.53
C GLU A 139 -2.44 7.75 6.53
N GLY A 140 -1.21 7.96 6.95
CA GLY A 140 -0.16 8.48 6.10
C GLY A 140 1.13 7.67 6.19
N LEU A 141 1.63 7.26 5.05
CA LEU A 141 2.95 6.65 4.92
C LEU A 141 4.02 7.75 4.88
N THR A 142 4.82 7.84 5.94
CA THR A 142 5.90 8.82 6.04
C THR A 142 7.19 8.34 5.40
N TYR A 143 8.03 9.30 4.96
CA TYR A 143 9.39 8.97 4.55
C TYR A 143 10.23 8.59 5.78
N PRO A 144 11.06 7.53 5.70
CA PRO A 144 12.05 7.26 6.72
C PRO A 144 13.04 8.43 6.81
N LYS A 145 13.42 8.83 8.03
CA LYS A 145 14.32 9.98 8.28
C LYS A 145 15.77 9.77 7.80
N GLU A 146 16.15 8.59 7.41
CA GLU A 146 17.51 8.24 6.99
C GLU A 146 17.53 7.70 5.56
N SER A 147 18.25 8.40 4.70
CA SER A 147 18.64 8.13 3.31
C SER A 147 17.61 7.47 2.37
N MET A 148 17.34 8.17 1.28
CA MET A 148 16.43 7.75 0.19
C MET A 148 16.88 6.50 -0.58
N GLU A 149 17.98 5.84 -0.21
CA GLU A 149 18.55 4.70 -0.92
C GLU A 149 18.34 3.34 -0.22
N ASP A 150 18.12 3.33 1.09
CA ASP A 150 17.97 2.10 1.88
C ASP A 150 16.69 2.15 2.70
N LEU A 151 15.58 1.69 2.16
CA LEU A 151 14.35 1.48 2.92
C LEU A 151 14.38 0.14 3.66
N PRO A 152 14.69 0.10 4.97
CA PRO A 152 14.15 -0.96 5.79
C PRO A 152 12.66 -0.68 5.98
N ILE A 153 11.85 -1.63 5.57
CA ILE A 153 10.43 -1.69 5.84
C ILE A 153 10.22 -1.51 7.35
N GLY A 154 9.64 -0.39 7.76
CA GLY A 154 9.10 -0.22 9.09
C GLY A 154 9.79 0.76 10.02
N LYS A 155 9.45 2.03 9.93
CA LYS A 155 9.30 2.94 11.08
C LYS A 155 8.24 3.97 10.73
N LEU A 156 7.07 3.81 11.28
CA LEU A 156 6.05 4.84 11.28
C LEU A 156 6.26 5.78 12.46
N ALA A 157 6.09 7.06 12.22
CA ALA A 157 5.94 8.02 13.29
C ALA A 157 4.55 7.86 13.93
N MET A 158 4.50 7.77 15.25
CA MET A 158 3.25 7.79 16.01
C MET A 158 2.67 9.20 15.93
N ILE A 159 1.42 9.31 15.55
CA ILE A 159 0.66 10.54 15.59
C ILE A 159 -0.31 10.42 16.75
N GLU A 160 -0.13 11.25 17.77
CA GLU A 160 -1.12 11.42 18.83
C GLU A 160 -2.21 12.37 18.34
N ALA A 161 -3.43 11.87 18.21
CA ALA A 161 -4.57 12.69 17.82
C ALA A 161 -5.05 13.58 18.98
N PRO A 162 -5.36 14.86 18.76
CA PRO A 162 -6.06 15.65 19.75
C PRO A 162 -7.49 15.19 19.93
N ASN A 163 -7.92 15.12 21.19
CA ASN A 163 -9.26 14.70 21.64
C ASN A 163 -10.40 15.20 20.77
N GLN A 164 -11.15 14.30 20.14
CA GLN A 164 -12.62 14.22 20.07
C GLN A 164 -13.04 13.33 18.89
N ASP A 165 -13.61 12.15 19.20
CA ASP A 165 -14.43 11.25 18.35
C ASP A 165 -13.89 10.75 17.02
N VAL A 166 -12.63 11.04 16.67
CA VAL A 166 -11.93 10.44 15.55
C VAL A 166 -11.06 9.31 16.10
N HIS A 167 -11.53 8.09 16.01
CA HIS A 167 -10.76 6.93 16.46
C HIS A 167 -9.72 6.51 15.40
N PHE A 168 -8.55 7.11 15.43
CA PHE A 168 -7.37 6.63 14.71
C PHE A 168 -6.81 5.41 15.46
N ASN A 169 -7.29 4.22 15.14
CA ASN A 169 -6.91 3.00 15.86
C ASN A 169 -5.78 2.21 15.19
N PHE A 170 -5.19 2.69 14.09
CA PHE A 170 -4.22 1.94 13.31
C PHE A 170 -2.82 2.55 13.28
N ILE A 171 -2.66 3.79 13.70
CA ILE A 171 -1.40 4.53 13.61
C ILE A 171 -0.38 3.97 14.61
N GLY A 172 0.82 3.65 14.12
CA GLY A 172 1.97 3.28 14.94
C GLY A 172 2.05 1.81 15.35
N ASN A 173 1.27 0.93 14.75
CA ASN A 173 1.43 -0.50 14.98
C ASN A 173 2.35 -1.11 13.90
N GLU A 174 3.61 -1.39 14.26
CA GLU A 174 4.58 -2.02 13.35
C GLU A 174 4.05 -3.29 12.66
N LEU A 175 3.10 -3.99 13.29
CA LEU A 175 2.48 -5.17 12.72
C LEU A 175 1.58 -4.81 11.54
N VAL A 176 0.73 -3.80 11.72
CA VAL A 176 -0.21 -3.30 10.69
C VAL A 176 0.56 -2.85 9.45
N GLU A 177 1.63 -2.09 9.67
CA GLU A 177 2.51 -1.62 8.61
C GLU A 177 3.22 -2.76 7.88
N ARG A 178 3.70 -3.73 8.63
CA ARG A 178 4.34 -4.92 8.05
C ARG A 178 3.35 -5.74 7.22
N GLU A 179 2.10 -5.85 7.65
CA GLU A 179 1.05 -6.54 6.90
C GLU A 179 0.72 -5.78 5.60
N ALA A 180 0.58 -4.46 5.63
CA ALA A 180 0.37 -3.62 4.45
C ALA A 180 1.56 -3.68 3.47
N ASN A 181 2.80 -3.61 3.97
CA ASN A 181 4.00 -3.78 3.16
C ASN A 181 4.07 -5.17 2.50
N GLN A 182 3.72 -6.21 3.25
CA GLN A 182 3.67 -7.56 2.72
C GLN A 182 2.59 -7.69 1.66
N PHE A 183 1.42 -7.11 1.87
CA PHE A 183 0.34 -7.08 0.88
C PHE A 183 0.78 -6.37 -0.40
N ALA A 184 1.40 -5.20 -0.31
CA ALA A 184 1.93 -4.48 -1.46
C ALA A 184 2.94 -5.33 -2.25
N ALA A 185 3.84 -6.02 -1.57
CA ALA A 185 4.81 -6.91 -2.21
C ALA A 185 4.14 -8.12 -2.89
N GLU A 186 3.12 -8.74 -2.27
CA GLU A 186 2.36 -9.85 -2.88
C GLU A 186 1.55 -9.37 -4.09
N LEU A 187 0.94 -8.19 -4.01
CA LEU A 187 0.12 -7.62 -5.07
C LEU A 187 0.96 -7.20 -6.29
N LEU A 188 2.09 -6.51 -6.06
CA LEU A 188 2.95 -6.02 -7.13
C LEU A 188 3.83 -7.10 -7.75
N VAL A 189 4.21 -8.12 -6.98
CA VAL A 189 5.08 -9.23 -7.42
C VAL A 189 4.48 -10.56 -6.99
N PRO A 190 3.42 -11.05 -7.68
CA PRO A 190 2.77 -12.31 -7.34
C PRO A 190 3.73 -13.50 -7.40
N GLU A 191 3.66 -14.38 -6.41
CA GLU A 191 4.61 -15.48 -6.23
C GLU A 191 4.73 -16.37 -7.49
N GLY A 192 3.58 -16.79 -8.06
CA GLY A 192 3.58 -17.68 -9.22
C GLY A 192 4.27 -17.08 -10.44
N THR A 193 3.90 -15.83 -10.78
CA THR A 193 4.51 -15.09 -11.90
C THR A 193 5.99 -14.83 -11.66
N CYS A 194 6.36 -14.43 -10.44
CA CYS A 194 7.75 -14.18 -10.09
C CYS A 194 8.61 -15.44 -10.25
N LYS A 195 8.12 -16.60 -9.80
CA LYS A 195 8.84 -17.88 -9.95
C LYS A 195 9.04 -18.26 -11.41
N LEU A 196 7.99 -18.16 -12.24
CA LEU A 196 8.06 -18.46 -13.67
C LEU A 196 9.07 -17.54 -14.38
N MET A 197 9.01 -16.23 -14.13
CA MET A 197 9.93 -15.25 -14.74
C MET A 197 11.35 -15.43 -14.22
N TYR A 198 11.55 -15.74 -12.94
CA TYR A 198 12.85 -16.05 -12.39
C TYR A 198 13.49 -17.25 -13.10
N GLN A 199 12.74 -18.34 -13.32
CA GLN A 199 13.22 -19.51 -14.06
C GLN A 199 13.60 -19.18 -15.50
N SER A 200 12.72 -18.48 -16.23
CA SER A 200 12.96 -18.05 -17.61
C SER A 200 14.21 -17.16 -17.72
N PHE A 201 14.35 -16.19 -16.80
CA PHE A 201 15.49 -15.27 -16.82
C PHE A 201 16.78 -15.92 -16.38
N SER A 202 16.73 -16.90 -15.46
CA SER A 202 17.90 -17.68 -15.08
C SER A 202 18.46 -18.49 -16.25
N GLN A 203 17.59 -19.06 -17.07
CA GLN A 203 17.98 -19.76 -18.28
C GLN A 203 18.59 -18.83 -19.33
N LYS A 204 18.01 -17.62 -19.48
CA LYS A 204 18.43 -16.68 -20.52
C LYS A 204 19.67 -15.86 -20.14
N TYR A 205 19.80 -15.44 -18.89
CA TYR A 205 20.83 -14.49 -18.43
C TYR A 205 21.80 -15.08 -17.41
N GLY A 206 21.65 -16.37 -17.07
CA GLY A 206 22.43 -17.03 -16.02
C GLY A 206 21.91 -16.71 -14.62
N THR A 207 22.59 -17.29 -13.62
CA THR A 207 22.13 -17.24 -12.22
C THR A 207 22.69 -16.10 -11.38
N LYS A 208 23.40 -15.14 -11.99
CA LYS A 208 23.97 -13.98 -11.26
C LYS A 208 22.84 -13.16 -10.62
N ARG A 209 22.76 -13.21 -9.29
CA ARG A 209 21.72 -12.61 -8.46
C ARG A 209 21.44 -11.14 -8.81
N GLN A 210 22.47 -10.31 -8.93
CA GLN A 210 22.29 -8.88 -9.22
C GLN A 210 21.62 -8.63 -10.58
N ILE A 211 21.97 -9.43 -11.60
CA ILE A 211 21.38 -9.30 -12.94
C ILE A 211 19.91 -9.70 -12.90
N LEU A 212 19.60 -10.84 -12.28
CA LEU A 212 18.22 -11.32 -12.16
C LEU A 212 17.36 -10.36 -11.35
N THR A 213 17.86 -9.86 -10.21
CA THR A 213 17.13 -8.88 -9.39
C THR A 213 16.79 -7.62 -10.19
N LYS A 214 17.76 -7.03 -10.90
CA LYS A 214 17.53 -5.82 -11.70
C LYS A 214 16.54 -6.07 -12.85
N ARG A 215 16.68 -7.19 -13.57
CA ARG A 215 15.77 -7.54 -14.66
C ARG A 215 14.36 -7.74 -14.18
N LEU A 216 14.18 -8.54 -13.13
CA LEU A 216 12.84 -8.77 -12.55
C LEU A 216 12.25 -7.48 -11.98
N ALA A 217 13.05 -6.63 -11.32
CA ALA A 217 12.57 -5.35 -10.83
C ALA A 217 12.01 -4.47 -11.95
N THR A 218 12.67 -4.44 -13.11
CA THR A 218 12.19 -3.73 -14.30
C THR A 218 10.89 -4.33 -14.83
N GLU A 219 10.79 -5.66 -14.92
CA GLU A 219 9.60 -6.34 -15.46
C GLU A 219 8.36 -6.17 -14.58
N PHE A 220 8.55 -6.16 -13.25
CA PHE A 220 7.45 -5.93 -12.31
C PHE A 220 7.20 -4.44 -12.00
N LEU A 221 8.04 -3.55 -12.52
CA LEU A 221 8.01 -2.11 -12.24
C LEU A 221 8.02 -1.84 -10.73
N VAL A 222 9.02 -2.42 -10.05
CA VAL A 222 9.32 -2.23 -8.62
C VAL A 222 10.78 -1.85 -8.44
N SER A 223 11.16 -1.38 -7.26
CA SER A 223 12.56 -1.07 -6.97
C SER A 223 13.42 -2.35 -6.90
N ALA A 224 14.70 -2.24 -7.22
CA ALA A 224 15.63 -3.37 -7.12
C ALA A 224 15.72 -3.90 -5.67
N GLU A 225 15.59 -3.02 -4.68
CA GLU A 225 15.59 -3.40 -3.28
C GLU A 225 14.32 -4.18 -2.91
N ALA A 226 13.14 -3.70 -3.31
CA ALA A 226 11.88 -4.44 -3.12
C ALA A 226 11.95 -5.83 -3.77
N MET A 227 12.51 -5.92 -4.99
CA MET A 227 12.69 -7.20 -5.67
C MET A 227 13.68 -8.11 -4.93
N LYS A 228 14.78 -7.58 -4.41
CA LYS A 228 15.74 -8.33 -3.61
C LYS A 228 15.09 -8.97 -2.37
N TRP A 229 14.27 -8.20 -1.63
CA TRP A 229 13.51 -8.69 -0.49
C TRP A 229 12.46 -9.74 -0.91
N ARG A 230 11.78 -9.50 -2.03
CA ARG A 230 10.79 -10.45 -2.55
C ARG A 230 11.41 -11.80 -2.92
N LEU A 231 12.53 -11.79 -3.64
CA LEU A 231 13.26 -13.00 -4.01
C LEU A 231 13.77 -13.76 -2.77
N ALA A 232 14.22 -13.04 -1.75
CA ALA A 232 14.60 -13.65 -0.48
C ALA A 232 13.41 -14.33 0.22
N ALA A 233 12.26 -13.66 0.30
CA ALA A 233 11.04 -14.20 0.89
C ALA A 233 10.52 -15.43 0.13
N LEU A 234 10.70 -15.48 -1.20
CA LEU A 234 10.33 -16.61 -2.05
C LEU A 234 11.42 -17.71 -2.10
N LYS A 235 12.54 -17.54 -1.39
CA LYS A 235 13.70 -18.43 -1.41
C LYS A 235 14.28 -18.66 -2.82
N LEU A 236 14.15 -17.66 -3.69
CA LEU A 236 14.68 -17.63 -5.05
C LEU A 236 16.04 -16.90 -5.04
N GLN A 237 16.97 -17.41 -4.25
CA GLN A 237 18.34 -16.90 -4.22
C GLN A 237 19.23 -17.88 -4.97
N GLY A 238 19.63 -17.48 -6.21
CA GLY A 238 20.71 -18.17 -6.90
C GLY A 238 22.00 -18.03 -6.10
N SER A 239 22.85 -19.01 -6.22
CA SER A 239 24.20 -19.06 -5.70
C SER A 239 25.09 -17.93 -6.27
#